data_16d564ed8be035c0451681dd70038204
#
_entry.id   16d564ed8be035c0451681dd70038204
#
_cell.length_a   1.000
_cell.length_b   1.000
_cell.length_c   1.000
_cell.angle_alpha   90.00
_cell.angle_beta   90.00
_cell.angle_gamma   90.00
#
_symmetry.space_group_name_H-M   'P 1'
#
loop_
_entity.id
_entity.type
_entity.pdbx_description
1 polymer ?
#
loop_
_entity_poly.entity_id
_entity_poly.type
_entity_poly.pdbx_seq_one_letter_code
_entity_poly.pdbx_strand_id
1 'polypeptide(L)'
;MARKSAEGKESVTRGTGNVFADLGFPDAAERQAKLRLAHALNQVLDARKFSQADAAKVLGETQPKVSALRRYKLEGFSVERLMNLLTALDQDVEIVIRRKPRSRKAGRISVVAA
;
A
#
# COMPACT_ATOMS: atom_id res chain seq x y z
N MET A 1 1.18 6.70 20.03
CA MET A 1 1.16 7.58 20.24
C MET A 1 0.90 7.98 20.18
N ALA A 2 1.20 7.50 19.71
CA ALA A 2 1.22 8.36 19.56
C ALA A 2 1.08 8.59 19.18
N ARG A 3 1.21 8.58 18.76
CA ARG A 3 1.33 9.40 18.54
C ARG A 3 0.88 9.41 17.97
N LYS A 4 1.06 8.98 17.76
CA LYS A 4 1.01 9.50 17.40
C LYS A 4 0.24 9.25 16.93
N SER A 5 0.48 8.63 16.67
CA SER A 5 0.07 9.00 16.46
C SER A 5 -0.42 8.92 16.12
N ALA A 6 -0.35 8.63 15.78
CA ALA A 6 -0.58 9.22 15.69
C ALA A 6 -0.85 9.40 15.37
N GLU A 7 -0.66 9.24 15.08
CA GLU A 7 -0.65 10.01 15.01
C GLU A 7 -0.83 10.23 14.53
N GLY A 8 -0.78 9.85 14.30
CA GLY A 8 -0.57 10.56 14.06
C GLY A 8 -0.61 10.49 13.54
N LYS A 9 -0.71 10.38 13.25
CA LYS A 9 -0.42 10.91 13.05
C LYS A 9 -0.70 10.96 12.47
N GLU A 10 -0.53 10.74 12.17
CA GLU A 10 -0.41 11.26 11.86
C GLU A 10 -0.53 11.09 11.30
N SER A 11 -0.57 10.85 11.22
CA SER A 11 -0.37 11.12 10.95
C SER A 11 -0.40 10.98 10.66
N VAL A 12 -0.43 10.87 10.35
CA VAL A 12 -0.16 11.20 10.21
C VAL A 12 -0.10 11.63 9.82
N THR A 13 -0.01 11.99 9.44
CA THR A 13 0.26 12.54 9.19
C THR A 13 0.55 12.81 8.78
N ARG A 14 0.83 13.17 8.78
CA ARG A 14 1.49 13.35 8.00
C ARG A 14 1.46 12.76 6.98
N GLY A 15 1.23 12.58 6.54
CA GLY A 15 1.15 11.88 5.84
C GLY A 15 1.78 11.22 5.46
N THR A 16 2.03 10.96 5.48
CA THR A 16 2.51 10.37 4.95
C THR A 16 3.33 9.27 4.85
N GLY A 17 3.89 8.91 3.93
CA GLY A 17 4.70 7.77 3.68
C GLY A 17 5.75 7.50 4.71
N ASN A 18 6.02 8.46 5.48
CA ASN A 18 7.08 8.39 6.48
C ASN A 18 6.69 7.63 7.74
N VAL A 19 5.46 7.14 7.81
CA VAL A 19 5.04 6.39 8.99
C VAL A 19 5.94 5.18 9.25
N PHE A 20 6.47 4.56 8.20
CA PHE A 20 7.37 3.42 8.36
C PHE A 20 8.70 3.84 8.99
N ALA A 21 9.25 4.95 8.54
CA ALA A 21 10.49 5.47 9.12
C ALA A 21 10.28 5.96 10.55
N ASP A 22 9.16 6.63 10.80
CA ASP A 22 8.83 7.16 12.12
C ASP A 22 8.70 6.06 13.15
N LEU A 23 8.27 4.89 12.73
CA LEU A 23 8.14 3.73 13.61
C LEU A 23 9.43 2.90 13.69
N GLY A 24 10.51 3.37 13.06
CA GLY A 24 11.78 2.67 13.09
C GLY A 24 11.87 1.51 12.12
N PHE A 25 10.93 1.40 11.20
CA PHE A 25 10.98 0.34 10.19
C PHE A 25 11.87 0.75 9.03
N PRO A 26 12.64 -0.17 8.47
CA PRO A 26 13.50 0.16 7.33
C PRO A 26 12.68 0.37 6.06
N ASP A 27 13.29 1.04 5.08
CA ASP A 27 12.67 1.25 3.77
C ASP A 27 12.24 -0.08 3.14
N ALA A 28 12.90 -1.17 3.50
CA ALA A 28 12.55 -2.49 2.98
C ALA A 28 11.13 -2.90 3.37
N ALA A 29 10.67 -2.54 4.59
CA ALA A 29 9.31 -2.88 5.01
C ALA A 29 8.27 -2.14 4.17
N GLU A 30 8.52 -0.86 3.88
CA GLU A 30 7.62 -0.09 3.03
C GLU A 30 7.60 -0.64 1.61
N ARG A 31 8.77 -0.97 1.06
CA ARG A 31 8.85 -1.57 -0.27
C ARG A 31 8.11 -2.88 -0.34
N GLN A 32 8.24 -3.71 0.70
CA GLN A 32 7.56 -4.99 0.76
C GLN A 32 6.05 -4.79 0.76
N ALA A 33 5.56 -3.83 1.56
CA ALA A 33 4.13 -3.54 1.61
C ALA A 33 3.62 -3.08 0.24
N LYS A 34 4.36 -2.18 -0.42
CA LYS A 34 3.98 -1.71 -1.75
C LYS A 34 3.94 -2.85 -2.76
N LEU A 35 4.94 -3.73 -2.73
CA LEU A 35 4.99 -4.86 -3.66
C LEU A 35 3.78 -5.77 -3.48
N ARG A 36 3.40 -6.05 -2.24
CA ARG A 36 2.25 -6.92 -1.99
C ARG A 36 0.94 -6.26 -2.41
N LEU A 37 0.79 -4.97 -2.15
CA LEU A 37 -0.39 -4.24 -2.60
C LEU A 37 -0.46 -4.19 -4.12
N ALA A 38 0.66 -3.91 -4.78
CA ALA A 38 0.71 -3.88 -6.23
C ALA A 38 0.45 -5.26 -6.84
N HIS A 39 0.92 -6.32 -6.18
CA HIS A 39 0.65 -7.68 -6.66
C HIS A 39 -0.85 -7.95 -6.64
N ALA A 40 -1.53 -7.60 -5.54
CA ALA A 40 -2.97 -7.78 -5.46
C ALA A 40 -3.70 -6.97 -6.54
N LEU A 41 -3.27 -5.72 -6.75
CA LEU A 41 -3.82 -4.88 -7.82
C LEU A 41 -3.66 -5.55 -9.19
N ASN A 42 -2.46 -6.01 -9.48
CA ASN A 42 -2.16 -6.60 -10.78
C ASN A 42 -2.93 -7.89 -11.00
N GLN A 43 -3.15 -8.67 -9.94
CA GLN A 43 -3.98 -9.86 -10.05
C GLN A 43 -5.41 -9.52 -10.46
N VAL A 44 -5.98 -8.46 -9.89
CA VAL A 44 -7.34 -8.05 -10.26
C VAL A 44 -7.38 -7.55 -11.70
N LEU A 45 -6.39 -6.75 -12.09
CA LEU A 45 -6.32 -6.25 -13.46
C LEU A 45 -6.19 -7.39 -14.47
N ASP A 46 -5.38 -8.40 -14.14
CA ASP A 46 -5.24 -9.57 -15.00
C ASP A 46 -6.55 -10.36 -15.09
N ALA A 47 -7.21 -10.57 -13.95
CA ALA A 47 -8.45 -11.34 -13.93
C ALA A 47 -9.55 -10.65 -14.76
N ARG A 48 -9.57 -9.32 -14.74
CA ARG A 48 -10.55 -8.54 -15.50
C ARG A 48 -10.11 -8.27 -16.93
N LYS A 49 -8.89 -8.64 -17.27
CA LYS A 49 -8.33 -8.49 -18.62
C LYS A 49 -8.36 -7.04 -19.10
N PHE A 50 -8.13 -6.11 -18.19
CA PHE A 50 -8.06 -4.70 -18.55
C PHE A 50 -6.83 -4.40 -19.40
N SER A 51 -7.03 -3.61 -20.45
CA SER A 51 -5.91 -2.96 -21.14
C SER A 51 -5.36 -1.86 -20.22
N GLN A 52 -4.18 -1.34 -20.57
CA GLN A 52 -3.63 -0.22 -19.79
C GLN A 52 -4.53 1.00 -19.89
N ALA A 53 -5.18 1.22 -21.03
CA ALA A 53 -6.10 2.35 -21.17
C ALA A 53 -7.33 2.18 -20.29
N ASP A 54 -7.90 0.98 -20.25
CA ASP A 54 -9.05 0.69 -19.40
C ASP A 54 -8.68 0.82 -17.92
N ALA A 55 -7.54 0.28 -17.55
CA ALA A 55 -7.07 0.36 -16.16
C ALA A 55 -6.86 1.82 -15.76
N ALA A 56 -6.31 2.63 -16.64
CA ALA A 56 -6.09 4.05 -16.35
C ALA A 56 -7.40 4.75 -16.05
N LYS A 57 -8.44 4.45 -16.80
CA LYS A 57 -9.76 5.05 -16.57
C LYS A 57 -10.34 4.64 -15.23
N VAL A 58 -10.33 3.34 -14.94
CA VAL A 58 -10.92 2.83 -13.70
C VAL A 58 -10.14 3.32 -12.49
N LEU A 59 -8.83 3.34 -12.58
CA LEU A 59 -7.97 3.73 -11.47
C LEU A 59 -7.85 5.25 -11.32
N GLY A 60 -8.26 6.02 -12.33
CA GLY A 60 -8.07 7.47 -12.30
C GLY A 60 -6.61 7.85 -12.37
N GLU A 61 -5.82 7.10 -13.13
CA GLU A 61 -4.38 7.32 -13.27
C GLU A 61 -4.03 7.50 -14.73
N THR A 62 -2.84 8.05 -14.98
CA THR A 62 -2.33 8.15 -16.35
C THR A 62 -1.82 6.79 -16.81
N GLN A 63 -1.76 6.60 -18.13
CA GLN A 63 -1.24 5.35 -18.67
C GLN A 63 0.21 5.09 -18.27
N PRO A 64 1.12 6.10 -18.28
CA PRO A 64 2.47 5.85 -17.77
C PRO A 64 2.50 5.36 -16.33
N LYS A 65 1.61 5.86 -15.47
CA LYS A 65 1.53 5.40 -14.08
C LYS A 65 1.04 3.95 -14.04
N VAL A 66 0.04 3.61 -14.84
CA VAL A 66 -0.43 2.23 -14.93
C VAL A 66 0.68 1.31 -15.42
N SER A 67 1.42 1.75 -16.43
CA SER A 67 2.56 0.99 -16.93
C SER A 67 3.59 0.74 -15.83
N ALA A 68 3.90 1.76 -15.04
CA ALA A 68 4.83 1.63 -13.92
C ALA A 68 4.30 0.61 -12.90
N LEU A 69 3.01 0.70 -12.56
CA LEU A 69 2.38 -0.23 -11.63
C LEU A 69 2.47 -1.67 -12.12
N ARG A 70 2.21 -1.88 -13.42
CA ARG A 70 2.25 -3.22 -14.01
C ARG A 70 3.65 -3.81 -13.99
N ARG A 71 4.67 -2.96 -13.99
CA ARG A 71 6.07 -3.39 -13.97
C ARG A 71 6.67 -3.31 -12.57
N TYR A 72 5.85 -3.04 -11.56
CA TYR A 72 6.28 -2.97 -10.16
C TYR A 72 7.33 -1.87 -9.93
N LYS A 73 7.21 -0.78 -10.68
CA LYS A 73 8.01 0.42 -10.45
C LYS A 73 7.16 1.35 -9.59
N LEU A 74 7.35 1.26 -8.28
CA LEU A 74 6.39 1.79 -7.32
C LEU A 74 6.83 3.08 -6.63
N GLU A 75 7.92 3.68 -7.07
CA GLU A 75 8.45 4.89 -6.43
C GLU A 75 7.46 6.06 -6.46
N GLY A 76 6.61 6.10 -7.48
CA GLY A 76 5.62 7.15 -7.61
C GLY A 76 4.31 6.87 -6.90
N PHE A 77 4.24 5.80 -6.11
CA PHE A 77 3.00 5.41 -5.41
C PHE A 77 3.26 5.33 -3.91
N SER A 78 2.35 5.91 -3.13
CA SER A 78 2.37 5.68 -1.68
C SER A 78 1.57 4.41 -1.36
N VAL A 79 1.79 3.89 -0.16
CA VAL A 79 0.98 2.76 0.33
C VAL A 79 -0.49 3.13 0.33
N GLU A 80 -0.80 4.34 0.81
CA GLU A 80 -2.18 4.80 0.85
C GLU A 80 -2.79 4.85 -0.54
N ARG A 81 -2.03 5.36 -1.52
CA ARG A 81 -2.54 5.43 -2.90
C ARG A 81 -2.84 4.04 -3.44
N LEU A 82 -1.95 3.08 -3.19
CA LEU A 82 -2.16 1.70 -3.63
C LEU A 82 -3.41 1.09 -3.00
N MET A 83 -3.64 1.36 -1.71
CA MET A 83 -4.86 0.89 -1.05
C MET A 83 -6.10 1.49 -1.70
N ASN A 84 -6.06 2.79 -2.02
CA ASN A 84 -7.20 3.44 -2.68
C ASN A 84 -7.44 2.89 -4.08
N LEU A 85 -6.39 2.54 -4.79
CA LEU A 85 -6.54 1.94 -6.12
C LEU A 85 -7.22 0.58 -6.02
N LEU A 86 -6.92 -0.19 -4.97
CA LEU A 86 -7.61 -1.46 -4.74
C LEU A 86 -9.10 -1.24 -4.53
N THR A 87 -9.49 -0.22 -3.75
CA THR A 87 -10.91 0.06 -3.56
C THR A 87 -11.59 0.48 -4.86
N ALA A 88 -10.86 1.16 -5.75
CA ALA A 88 -11.41 1.50 -7.06
C ALA A 88 -11.68 0.25 -7.91
N LEU A 89 -11.04 -0.86 -7.58
CA LEU A 89 -11.28 -2.14 -8.26
C LEU A 89 -12.22 -3.04 -7.46
N ASP A 90 -13.03 -2.44 -6.58
CA ASP A 90 -14.02 -3.14 -5.77
C ASP A 90 -13.40 -4.16 -4.79
N GLN A 91 -12.18 -3.90 -4.36
CA GLN A 91 -11.56 -4.70 -3.32
C GLN A 91 -11.70 -4.00 -1.99
N ASP A 92 -11.98 -4.76 -0.94
CA ASP A 92 -11.99 -4.21 0.40
C ASP A 92 -10.58 -4.29 0.97
N VAL A 93 -10.15 -3.21 1.61
CA VAL A 93 -8.86 -3.18 2.30
C VAL A 93 -9.15 -3.05 3.79
N GLU A 94 -8.68 -4.02 4.56
CA GLU A 94 -8.88 -4.07 6.01
C GLU A 94 -7.56 -3.84 6.71
N ILE A 95 -7.60 -3.04 7.76
CA ILE A 95 -6.41 -2.82 8.59
C ILE A 95 -6.67 -3.46 9.95
N VAL A 96 -5.85 -4.44 10.31
CA VAL A 96 -5.98 -5.19 11.54
C VAL A 96 -4.80 -4.87 12.43
N ILE A 97 -5.10 -4.52 13.68
CA ILE A 97 -4.06 -4.20 14.66
C ILE A 97 -4.07 -5.30 15.71
N ARG A 98 -2.91 -5.94 15.91
CA ARG A 98 -2.76 -7.02 16.86
C ARG A 98 -1.58 -6.77 17.76
N ARG A 99 -1.65 -7.33 18.98
CA ARG A 99 -0.49 -7.36 19.85
C ARG A 99 0.56 -8.27 19.22
N LYS A 100 1.81 -7.82 19.21
CA LYS A 100 2.88 -8.64 18.64
C LYS A 100 3.10 -9.89 19.50
N PRO A 101 3.57 -11.00 18.90
CA PRO A 101 3.99 -12.17 19.69
C PRO A 101 5.19 -11.83 20.54
N ARG A 102 5.32 -12.53 21.67
CA ARG A 102 6.46 -12.33 22.55
C ARG A 102 7.79 -12.70 21.90
N SER A 103 7.74 -13.58 20.91
CA SER A 103 8.95 -14.03 20.20
C SER A 103 9.61 -12.94 19.37
N ARG A 104 8.90 -11.85 19.07
CA ARG A 104 9.46 -10.74 18.29
C ARG A 104 9.76 -9.57 19.20
N LYS A 105 10.88 -8.90 18.93
CA LYS A 105 11.31 -7.76 19.74
C LYS A 105 10.48 -6.50 19.46
N ALA A 106 9.99 -6.36 18.24
CA ALA A 106 9.28 -5.14 17.83
C ALA A 106 8.04 -5.50 17.03
N GLY A 107 7.08 -4.58 17.03
CA GLY A 107 5.95 -4.69 16.13
C GLY A 107 6.39 -4.54 14.68
N ARG A 108 5.53 -4.92 13.75
CA ARG A 108 5.83 -4.83 12.33
C ARG A 108 4.59 -4.44 11.55
N ILE A 109 4.82 -3.93 10.35
CA ILE A 109 3.75 -3.68 9.40
C ILE A 109 3.92 -4.69 8.27
N SER A 110 2.85 -5.41 7.97
CA SER A 110 2.87 -6.37 6.86
C SER A 110 1.54 -6.33 6.14
N VAL A 111 1.57 -6.73 4.86
CA VAL A 111 0.37 -6.81 4.04
C VAL A 111 0.13 -8.27 3.72
N VAL A 112 -1.10 -8.70 3.94
CA VAL A 112 -1.52 -10.08 3.65
C VAL A 112 -2.74 -9.99 2.75
N ALA A 113 -2.70 -10.68 1.61
CA ALA A 113 -3.86 -10.78 0.74
C ALA A 113 -4.67 -12.01 1.14
N ALA A 114 -5.97 -11.81 1.27
CA ALA A 114 -6.86 -12.91 1.64
C ALA A 114 -7.17 -13.78 0.42
#